data_0b31bfc3de9da224ba6f2da1d5f77ac7
#
_entry.id   0b31bfc3de9da224ba6f2da1d5f77ac7
#
_cell.length_a   1.000
_cell.length_b   1.000
_cell.length_c   1.000
_cell.angle_alpha   90.00
_cell.angle_beta   90.00
_cell.angle_gamma   90.00
#
_symmetry.space_group_name_H-M   'P 1'
#
loop_
_entity.id
_entity.type
_entity.pdbx_description
1 polymer ?
#
loop_
_entity_poly.entity_id
_entity_poly.type
_entity_poly.pdbx_seq_one_letter_code
_entity_poly.pdbx_strand_id
1 'polypeptide(L)'
;MPAPKFIPPFPCIVALGFLLFARSPGYAQAPTEKGRTGLDLTTLLAKWTGDLDGMEERRTIRVLTAYNRTLYFVDKGTERGTAADQGRLLETELNKTLAKGHLTVRVIFVPVSRDELLSGLIDGRGDIAMGNLTVTPERQQLVDFADPWIANVDEIVVTGPGGPAINSTDDLSGQEVFVRESSSYHQSLVALNESLAQRGLKPVVIVPAPEEFEDEDLLEMAGSGLVKTVIVDNHKAFFWQRVIPSLTLHPTVALRKGADIAWAVRKDSPKLKAALNKFLAKNGLDSLNARLIFRRYLLNTQYVKSATAEAEMKRFRALVGYFRTYSTKYNLDWMLMAAQGYQESRLNQQAKSHVGAIGVMQIMPETGKDLKVGDITKAEANIHGGIKYIRFMIDEYYEDEPMDDLNKVLFAFAAYNCGPGRVRQLRRQAASRGLDPNVWFDNVERVAASVIGRETVTYVSNIYKYYVSYLLVQGEYMQRRELKKKTAAPSAPGSH
;
A
#
# COMPACT_ATOMS: atom_id res chain seq x y z
N MET A 1 -31.37 6.07 -13.56
CA MET A 1 -31.37 5.49 -12.20
C MET A 1 -30.94 6.60 -11.26
N PRO A 2 -31.71 6.94 -10.24
CA PRO A 2 -31.40 8.04 -9.35
C PRO A 2 -30.27 7.67 -8.39
N ALA A 3 -29.39 8.65 -8.13
CA ALA A 3 -28.30 8.55 -7.16
C ALA A 3 -28.82 8.30 -5.74
N PRO A 4 -28.07 7.60 -4.88
CA PRO A 4 -28.50 7.35 -3.51
C PRO A 4 -28.57 8.65 -2.72
N LYS A 5 -29.68 8.89 -2.09
CA LYS A 5 -29.92 10.03 -1.20
C LYS A 5 -29.06 9.88 0.06
N PHE A 6 -28.12 10.80 0.24
CA PHE A 6 -27.42 11.01 1.50
C PHE A 6 -28.42 11.51 2.55
N ILE A 7 -28.49 10.80 3.68
CA ILE A 7 -29.21 11.26 4.87
C ILE A 7 -28.22 12.10 5.68
N PRO A 8 -28.53 13.36 6.00
CA PRO A 8 -27.59 14.21 6.74
C PRO A 8 -27.53 13.78 8.21
N PRO A 9 -26.34 13.85 8.84
CA PRO A 9 -26.23 13.69 10.30
C PRO A 9 -26.91 14.87 11.00
N PHE A 10 -27.67 14.59 12.06
CA PHE A 10 -28.28 15.60 12.92
C PHE A 10 -27.21 16.49 13.58
N PRO A 11 -27.43 17.80 13.68
CA PRO A 11 -26.48 18.68 14.35
C PRO A 11 -26.49 18.42 15.86
N CYS A 12 -25.36 17.95 16.40
CA CYS A 12 -25.13 17.98 17.85
C CYS A 12 -24.61 19.36 18.24
N ILE A 13 -25.47 20.15 18.88
CA ILE A 13 -25.05 21.36 19.59
C ILE A 13 -24.35 20.92 20.88
N VAL A 14 -23.06 21.11 20.98
CA VAL A 14 -22.30 20.91 22.21
C VAL A 14 -21.97 22.29 22.78
N ALA A 15 -22.69 22.68 23.84
CA ALA A 15 -22.29 23.83 24.67
C ALA A 15 -21.15 23.38 25.60
N LEU A 16 -19.94 23.85 25.36
CA LEU A 16 -18.78 23.60 26.23
C LEU A 16 -18.57 24.76 27.17
N GLY A 17 -18.72 24.52 28.47
CA GLY A 17 -18.23 25.42 29.52
C GLY A 17 -16.74 25.17 29.77
N PHE A 18 -15.89 26.16 29.54
CA PHE A 18 -14.46 26.11 29.84
C PHE A 18 -14.20 26.57 31.27
N LEU A 19 -13.55 25.73 32.09
CA LEU A 19 -12.86 26.11 33.32
C LEU A 19 -11.36 26.14 33.07
N LEU A 20 -10.77 27.33 33.13
CA LEU A 20 -9.34 27.57 32.96
C LEU A 20 -8.58 27.24 34.24
N PHE A 21 -7.66 26.28 34.21
CA PHE A 21 -6.55 26.19 35.17
C PHE A 21 -5.22 26.43 34.48
N ALA A 22 -4.55 27.51 34.91
CA ALA A 22 -3.20 27.86 34.49
C ALA A 22 -2.16 26.96 35.19
N ARG A 23 -1.32 26.28 34.46
CA ARG A 23 -0.06 25.68 34.95
C ARG A 23 1.13 26.18 34.13
N SER A 24 2.20 26.51 34.85
CA SER A 24 3.46 27.09 34.39
C SER A 24 4.26 26.14 33.49
N PRO A 25 5.06 26.64 32.51
CA PRO A 25 5.81 25.78 31.59
C PRO A 25 7.12 25.28 32.20
N GLY A 26 7.23 23.96 32.36
CA GLY A 26 8.51 23.29 32.58
C GLY A 26 9.15 22.93 31.24
N TYR A 27 10.43 23.18 31.07
CA TYR A 27 11.23 22.77 29.92
C TYR A 27 11.24 21.26 29.82
N ALA A 28 10.66 20.70 28.72
CA ALA A 28 10.67 19.28 28.44
C ALA A 28 11.87 18.93 27.57
N GLN A 29 12.68 17.98 28.04
CA GLN A 29 13.69 17.27 27.25
C GLN A 29 13.03 16.53 26.09
N ALA A 30 13.73 16.44 24.94
CA ALA A 30 13.25 15.72 23.78
C ALA A 30 12.93 14.25 24.13
N PRO A 31 11.74 13.72 23.77
CA PRO A 31 11.36 12.36 24.12
C PRO A 31 12.21 11.35 23.35
N THR A 32 12.75 10.38 24.05
CA THR A 32 13.28 9.12 23.48
C THR A 32 12.15 8.39 22.74
N GLU A 33 12.46 7.66 21.68
CA GLU A 33 11.52 6.98 20.76
C GLU A 33 10.52 5.98 21.40
N LYS A 34 10.56 5.77 22.69
CA LYS A 34 9.61 4.95 23.46
C LYS A 34 8.44 5.83 23.91
N GLY A 35 7.31 5.78 23.19
CA GLY A 35 6.06 6.43 23.60
C GLY A 35 5.30 7.19 22.54
N ARG A 36 5.55 6.97 21.25
CA ARG A 36 4.65 7.46 20.19
C ARG A 36 3.46 6.54 20.06
N THR A 37 2.27 7.10 20.08
CA THR A 37 1.00 6.41 19.81
C THR A 37 1.02 5.91 18.38
N GLY A 38 1.44 4.67 18.16
CA GLY A 38 1.57 4.04 16.85
C GLY A 38 1.14 2.58 16.90
N LEU A 39 0.79 2.02 15.75
CA LEU A 39 0.43 0.62 15.60
C LEU A 39 1.65 -0.26 15.80
N ASP A 40 1.52 -1.27 16.65
CA ASP A 40 2.40 -2.43 16.61
C ASP A 40 2.00 -3.32 15.43
N LEU A 41 2.78 -3.25 14.35
CA LEU A 41 2.59 -4.08 13.15
C LEU A 41 2.77 -5.58 13.41
N THR A 42 3.32 -5.96 14.56
CA THR A 42 3.61 -7.37 14.88
C THR A 42 2.35 -8.23 14.84
N THR A 43 1.22 -7.71 15.31
CA THR A 43 -0.08 -8.43 15.27
C THR A 43 -0.60 -8.59 13.84
N LEU A 44 -0.49 -7.55 13.00
CA LEU A 44 -0.93 -7.62 11.60
C LEU A 44 -0.05 -8.52 10.76
N LEU A 45 1.26 -8.45 10.99
CA LEU A 45 2.28 -9.23 10.27
C LEU A 45 2.56 -10.59 10.93
N ALA A 46 1.88 -10.91 12.03
CA ALA A 46 2.01 -12.21 12.68
C ALA A 46 1.78 -13.35 11.69
N LYS A 47 2.63 -14.36 11.75
CA LYS A 47 2.50 -15.54 10.90
C LYS A 47 1.15 -16.22 11.15
N TRP A 48 0.41 -16.42 10.11
CA TRP A 48 -0.86 -17.13 10.15
C TRP A 48 -1.06 -17.89 8.85
N THR A 49 -1.42 -19.15 8.97
CA THR A 49 -1.72 -20.05 7.86
C THR A 49 -3.14 -20.60 8.03
N GLY A 50 -3.96 -20.47 7.06
CA GLY A 50 -5.34 -20.95 7.06
C GLY A 50 -5.99 -20.56 5.75
N ASP A 51 -7.20 -21.01 5.54
CA ASP A 51 -7.96 -20.75 4.32
C ASP A 51 -8.95 -19.58 4.51
N LEU A 52 -9.77 -19.34 3.51
CA LEU A 52 -10.71 -18.22 3.43
C LEU A 52 -11.62 -18.08 4.65
N ASP A 53 -12.05 -19.20 5.27
CA ASP A 53 -12.92 -19.16 6.46
C ASP A 53 -12.27 -18.41 7.62
N GLY A 54 -11.02 -18.71 7.94
CA GLY A 54 -10.31 -18.00 8.99
C GLY A 54 -9.94 -16.56 8.60
N MET A 55 -9.81 -16.26 7.29
CA MET A 55 -9.66 -14.87 6.81
C MET A 55 -10.97 -14.10 7.00
N GLU A 56 -12.11 -14.74 6.81
CA GLU A 56 -13.43 -14.17 7.11
C GLU A 56 -13.60 -13.89 8.61
N GLU A 57 -13.23 -14.85 9.48
CA GLU A 57 -13.30 -14.68 10.93
C GLU A 57 -12.47 -13.50 11.43
N ARG A 58 -11.19 -13.39 11.01
CA ARG A 58 -10.33 -12.25 11.35
C ARG A 58 -10.58 -11.01 10.50
N ARG A 59 -11.49 -11.08 9.53
CA ARG A 59 -11.92 -10.00 8.63
C ARG A 59 -10.76 -9.30 7.91
N THR A 60 -9.72 -10.05 7.58
CA THR A 60 -8.51 -9.49 6.95
C THR A 60 -7.91 -10.50 5.99
N ILE A 61 -7.62 -10.03 4.77
CA ILE A 61 -6.84 -10.73 3.74
C ILE A 61 -5.59 -9.89 3.48
N ARG A 62 -4.42 -10.47 3.67
CA ARG A 62 -3.12 -9.82 3.47
C ARG A 62 -2.58 -10.15 2.09
N VAL A 63 -2.30 -9.12 1.32
CA VAL A 63 -1.75 -9.25 -0.05
C VAL A 63 -0.29 -8.85 -0.05
N LEU A 64 0.60 -9.82 -0.20
CA LEU A 64 2.02 -9.56 -0.46
C LEU A 64 2.18 -8.98 -1.87
N THR A 65 2.90 -7.90 -2.00
CA THR A 65 3.11 -7.23 -3.27
C THR A 65 4.46 -6.51 -3.27
N ALA A 66 5.02 -6.26 -4.47
CA ALA A 66 6.23 -5.47 -4.59
C ALA A 66 5.89 -3.99 -4.81
N TYR A 67 6.64 -3.09 -4.16
CA TYR A 67 6.45 -1.66 -4.30
C TYR A 67 7.11 -1.15 -5.58
N ASN A 68 6.32 -0.81 -6.59
CA ASN A 68 6.79 -0.17 -7.82
C ASN A 68 5.69 0.67 -8.49
N ARG A 69 6.05 1.47 -9.48
CA ARG A 69 5.15 2.45 -10.11
C ARG A 69 4.01 1.84 -10.95
N THR A 70 4.05 0.57 -11.28
CA THR A 70 3.01 -0.08 -12.10
C THR A 70 2.15 -1.05 -11.31
N LEU A 71 2.71 -1.72 -10.31
CA LEU A 71 2.05 -2.79 -9.55
C LEU A 71 1.37 -2.25 -8.29
N TYR A 72 2.15 -1.64 -7.39
CA TYR A 72 1.67 -1.06 -6.13
C TYR A 72 2.55 0.11 -5.69
N PHE A 73 1.95 1.25 -5.49
CA PHE A 73 2.60 2.46 -4.96
C PHE A 73 1.57 3.36 -4.25
N VAL A 74 2.07 4.28 -3.44
CA VAL A 74 1.22 5.30 -2.82
C VAL A 74 1.47 6.64 -3.50
N ASP A 75 0.41 7.20 -4.10
CA ASP A 75 0.42 8.52 -4.73
C ASP A 75 -0.53 9.44 -3.97
N LYS A 76 0.02 10.50 -3.36
CA LYS A 76 -0.75 11.48 -2.56
C LYS A 76 -1.65 10.81 -1.51
N GLY A 77 -1.14 9.80 -0.84
CA GLY A 77 -1.89 9.03 0.14
C GLY A 77 -2.82 7.96 -0.43
N THR A 78 -2.99 7.88 -1.75
CA THR A 78 -3.81 6.85 -2.40
C THR A 78 -2.94 5.68 -2.83
N GLU A 79 -3.33 4.47 -2.44
CA GLU A 79 -2.80 3.25 -3.02
C GLU A 79 -3.17 3.18 -4.51
N ARG A 80 -2.20 2.99 -5.37
CA ARG A 80 -2.36 2.91 -6.83
C ARG A 80 -1.55 1.75 -7.40
N GLY A 81 -1.82 1.43 -8.63
CA GLY A 81 -1.17 0.34 -9.36
C GLY A 81 -2.13 -0.79 -9.69
N THR A 82 -1.66 -1.73 -10.49
CA THR A 82 -2.50 -2.84 -10.95
C THR A 82 -2.97 -3.71 -9.79
N ALA A 83 -2.09 -4.05 -8.85
CA ALA A 83 -2.47 -4.83 -7.66
C ALA A 83 -3.42 -4.05 -6.75
N ALA A 84 -3.17 -2.74 -6.52
CA ALA A 84 -4.03 -1.92 -5.66
C ALA A 84 -5.46 -1.82 -6.21
N ASP A 85 -5.63 -1.55 -7.51
CA ASP A 85 -6.96 -1.44 -8.11
C ASP A 85 -7.68 -2.80 -8.16
N GLN A 86 -6.95 -3.90 -8.45
CA GLN A 86 -7.50 -5.26 -8.42
C GLN A 86 -7.89 -5.71 -7.00
N GLY A 87 -7.06 -5.41 -5.99
CA GLY A 87 -7.37 -5.75 -4.60
C GLY A 87 -8.59 -5.00 -4.07
N ARG A 88 -8.81 -3.74 -4.47
CA ARG A 88 -10.05 -3.01 -4.16
C ARG A 88 -11.29 -3.63 -4.81
N LEU A 89 -11.17 -4.07 -6.05
CA LEU A 89 -12.26 -4.79 -6.72
C LEU A 89 -12.52 -6.15 -6.05
N LEU A 90 -11.46 -6.88 -5.68
CA LEU A 90 -11.55 -8.14 -4.94
C LEU A 90 -12.25 -7.94 -3.59
N GLU A 91 -11.83 -6.94 -2.80
CA GLU A 91 -12.47 -6.58 -1.53
C GLU A 91 -13.96 -6.32 -1.70
N THR A 92 -14.31 -5.55 -2.74
CA THR A 92 -15.70 -5.22 -3.05
C THR A 92 -16.51 -6.47 -3.43
N GLU A 93 -15.94 -7.35 -4.24
CA GLU A 93 -16.63 -8.55 -4.72
C GLU A 93 -16.80 -9.58 -3.60
N LEU A 94 -15.74 -9.83 -2.82
CA LEU A 94 -15.78 -10.74 -1.68
C LEU A 94 -16.80 -10.30 -0.63
N ASN A 95 -16.89 -9.01 -0.35
CA ASN A 95 -17.83 -8.49 0.66
C ASN A 95 -19.30 -8.57 0.23
N LYS A 96 -19.62 -8.92 -1.00
CA LYS A 96 -21.02 -9.25 -1.38
C LYS A 96 -21.52 -10.53 -0.70
N THR A 97 -20.61 -11.42 -0.34
CA THR A 97 -20.92 -12.71 0.29
C THR A 97 -20.35 -12.85 1.70
N LEU A 98 -19.20 -12.28 1.98
CA LEU A 98 -18.49 -12.44 3.26
C LEU A 98 -18.87 -11.38 4.31
N ALA A 99 -19.47 -10.26 3.92
CA ALA A 99 -19.84 -9.23 4.87
C ALA A 99 -20.96 -9.71 5.82
N LYS A 100 -20.73 -9.52 7.13
CA LYS A 100 -21.73 -9.79 8.17
C LYS A 100 -22.38 -8.46 8.59
N GLY A 101 -23.52 -8.12 7.98
CA GLY A 101 -24.15 -6.82 8.17
C GLY A 101 -23.25 -5.68 7.65
N HIS A 102 -22.82 -4.80 8.56
CA HIS A 102 -21.90 -3.70 8.22
C HIS A 102 -20.43 -4.00 8.49
N LEU A 103 -20.11 -5.21 8.94
CA LEU A 103 -18.74 -5.66 9.14
C LEU A 103 -18.21 -6.31 7.86
N THR A 104 -17.10 -5.78 7.33
CA THR A 104 -16.51 -6.23 6.08
C THR A 104 -15.16 -6.89 6.29
N VAL A 105 -14.78 -7.77 5.38
CA VAL A 105 -13.42 -8.26 5.23
C VAL A 105 -12.59 -7.18 4.53
N ARG A 106 -11.40 -6.90 5.02
CA ARG A 106 -10.46 -5.91 4.49
C ARG A 106 -9.36 -6.58 3.71
N VAL A 107 -9.00 -6.03 2.56
CA VAL A 107 -7.78 -6.38 1.83
C VAL A 107 -6.70 -5.38 2.20
N ILE A 108 -5.61 -5.86 2.77
CA ILE A 108 -4.47 -5.05 3.23
C ILE A 108 -3.24 -5.44 2.43
N PHE A 109 -2.60 -4.47 1.78
CA PHE A 109 -1.37 -4.69 1.05
C PHE A 109 -0.17 -4.67 1.99
N VAL A 110 0.70 -5.67 1.84
CA VAL A 110 1.96 -5.81 2.56
C VAL A 110 3.08 -5.78 1.52
N PRO A 111 3.68 -4.61 1.26
CA PRO A 111 4.85 -4.50 0.40
C PRO A 111 6.02 -5.30 0.97
N VAL A 112 6.66 -6.08 0.12
CA VAL A 112 7.84 -6.90 0.44
C VAL A 112 8.78 -6.90 -0.75
N SER A 113 10.04 -7.32 -0.55
CA SER A 113 10.97 -7.57 -1.65
C SER A 113 10.51 -8.77 -2.51
N ARG A 114 11.06 -8.88 -3.69
CA ARG A 114 10.62 -9.91 -4.66
C ARG A 114 10.83 -11.34 -4.18
N ASP A 115 11.95 -11.63 -3.54
CA ASP A 115 12.30 -12.92 -2.95
C ASP A 115 11.37 -13.31 -1.79
N GLU A 116 10.79 -12.31 -1.14
CA GLU A 116 9.86 -12.52 -0.02
C GLU A 116 8.40 -12.78 -0.46
N LEU A 117 8.04 -12.63 -1.73
CA LEU A 117 6.67 -12.84 -2.19
C LEU A 117 6.21 -14.28 -1.97
N LEU A 118 6.98 -15.27 -2.40
CA LEU A 118 6.62 -16.68 -2.25
C LEU A 118 6.99 -17.22 -0.87
N SER A 119 8.18 -16.92 -0.36
CA SER A 119 8.60 -17.33 0.98
C SER A 119 7.69 -16.76 2.07
N GLY A 120 7.33 -15.50 1.98
CA GLY A 120 6.39 -14.85 2.90
C GLY A 120 4.98 -15.41 2.83
N LEU A 121 4.54 -15.86 1.65
CA LEU A 121 3.27 -16.54 1.49
C LEU A 121 3.27 -17.90 2.20
N ILE A 122 4.31 -18.72 1.98
CA ILE A 122 4.50 -20.02 2.62
C ILE A 122 4.61 -19.87 4.14
N ASP A 123 5.36 -18.89 4.61
CA ASP A 123 5.55 -18.57 6.03
C ASP A 123 4.30 -18.02 6.72
N GLY A 124 3.22 -17.74 5.98
CA GLY A 124 2.01 -17.17 6.54
C GLY A 124 2.10 -15.67 6.88
N ARG A 125 3.05 -14.91 6.29
CA ARG A 125 3.12 -13.46 6.40
C ARG A 125 2.08 -12.74 5.53
N GLY A 126 1.58 -13.42 4.50
CA GLY A 126 0.48 -13.00 3.62
C GLY A 126 -0.43 -14.16 3.24
N ASP A 127 -1.51 -13.85 2.55
CA ASP A 127 -2.52 -14.81 2.15
C ASP A 127 -2.60 -14.97 0.64
N ILE A 128 -2.31 -13.89 -0.10
CA ILE A 128 -2.24 -13.80 -1.55
C ILE A 128 -0.93 -13.11 -1.91
N ALA A 129 -0.23 -13.55 -2.96
CA ALA A 129 0.87 -12.81 -3.54
C ALA A 129 0.46 -12.24 -4.91
N MET A 130 0.35 -10.91 -4.99
CA MET A 130 0.07 -10.15 -6.22
C MET A 130 1.35 -9.43 -6.66
N GLY A 131 2.29 -10.18 -7.26
CA GLY A 131 3.63 -9.70 -7.58
C GLY A 131 3.94 -9.67 -9.08
N ASN A 132 2.98 -9.81 -9.97
CA ASN A 132 3.23 -10.07 -11.38
C ASN A 132 4.09 -11.31 -11.58
N LEU A 133 3.67 -12.39 -10.93
CA LEU A 133 4.42 -13.64 -10.85
C LEU A 133 4.18 -14.51 -12.09
N THR A 134 5.25 -14.83 -12.80
CA THR A 134 5.24 -15.83 -13.87
C THR A 134 4.98 -17.21 -13.29
N VAL A 135 4.01 -17.91 -13.83
CA VAL A 135 3.73 -19.31 -13.48
C VAL A 135 4.84 -20.19 -14.06
N THR A 136 5.59 -20.87 -13.19
CA THR A 136 6.63 -21.83 -13.61
C THR A 136 6.45 -23.16 -12.86
N PRO A 137 6.91 -24.29 -13.43
CA PRO A 137 6.82 -25.60 -12.77
C PRO A 137 7.46 -25.61 -11.38
N GLU A 138 8.59 -24.91 -11.19
CA GLU A 138 9.32 -24.84 -9.93
C GLU A 138 8.48 -24.11 -8.88
N ARG A 139 7.86 -22.99 -9.25
CA ARG A 139 6.99 -22.22 -8.36
C ARG A 139 5.70 -22.97 -8.02
N GLN A 140 5.16 -23.74 -8.98
CA GLN A 140 3.98 -24.58 -8.75
C GLN A 140 4.25 -25.74 -7.78
N GLN A 141 5.50 -26.14 -7.56
CA GLN A 141 5.85 -27.07 -6.50
C GLN A 141 5.71 -26.45 -5.10
N LEU A 142 5.89 -25.15 -4.98
CA LEU A 142 5.90 -24.40 -3.70
C LEU A 142 4.54 -23.84 -3.33
N VAL A 143 3.82 -23.30 -4.29
CA VAL A 143 2.54 -22.59 -4.14
C VAL A 143 1.53 -23.00 -5.18
N ASP A 144 0.27 -22.65 -4.96
CA ASP A 144 -0.77 -22.72 -5.99
C ASP A 144 -0.95 -21.36 -6.66
N PHE A 145 -1.37 -21.36 -7.90
CA PHE A 145 -1.74 -20.17 -8.64
C PHE A 145 -3.24 -20.14 -8.92
N ALA A 146 -3.84 -18.96 -8.84
CA ALA A 146 -5.16 -18.68 -9.38
C ALA A 146 -5.11 -18.65 -10.92
N ASP A 147 -6.26 -18.52 -11.57
CA ASP A 147 -6.34 -18.34 -13.03
C ASP A 147 -5.51 -17.10 -13.45
N PRO A 148 -4.88 -17.13 -14.65
CA PRO A 148 -4.05 -16.04 -15.12
C PRO A 148 -4.81 -14.71 -15.25
N TRP A 149 -4.17 -13.62 -14.84
CA TRP A 149 -4.71 -12.30 -15.09
C TRP A 149 -4.01 -11.59 -16.28
N ILE A 150 -2.82 -12.04 -16.69
CA ILE A 150 -2.19 -11.77 -17.99
C ILE A 150 -1.72 -13.09 -18.57
N ALA A 151 -1.93 -13.31 -19.86
CA ALA A 151 -1.46 -14.49 -20.60
C ALA A 151 -0.58 -14.08 -21.78
N ASN A 152 0.14 -15.04 -22.34
CA ASN A 152 1.02 -14.85 -23.49
C ASN A 152 2.11 -13.79 -23.27
N VAL A 153 2.77 -13.87 -22.12
CA VAL A 153 3.88 -12.98 -21.75
C VAL A 153 5.21 -13.62 -22.17
N ASP A 154 6.03 -12.85 -22.88
CA ASP A 154 7.38 -13.24 -23.28
C ASP A 154 8.42 -12.52 -22.42
N GLU A 155 9.43 -13.27 -21.94
CA GLU A 155 10.62 -12.72 -21.28
C GLU A 155 11.64 -12.31 -22.35
N ILE A 156 11.70 -11.02 -22.67
CA ILE A 156 12.51 -10.48 -23.78
C ILE A 156 13.80 -9.81 -23.32
N VAL A 157 14.77 -9.78 -24.21
CA VAL A 157 16.02 -9.04 -24.00
C VAL A 157 15.80 -7.55 -24.21
N VAL A 158 16.36 -6.73 -23.32
CA VAL A 158 16.41 -5.26 -23.44
C VAL A 158 17.83 -4.80 -23.23
N THR A 159 18.32 -3.95 -24.13
CA THR A 159 19.66 -3.36 -24.04
C THR A 159 19.59 -1.85 -23.87
N GLY A 160 20.59 -1.30 -23.18
CA GLY A 160 20.82 0.14 -23.06
C GLY A 160 21.82 0.66 -24.08
N PRO A 161 22.18 1.97 -24.01
CA PRO A 161 23.23 2.56 -24.83
C PRO A 161 24.56 1.83 -24.68
N GLY A 162 25.19 1.50 -25.82
CA GLY A 162 26.43 0.72 -25.86
C GLY A 162 26.26 -0.77 -25.54
N GLY A 163 25.02 -1.26 -25.48
CA GLY A 163 24.72 -2.68 -25.36
C GLY A 163 25.03 -3.45 -26.64
N PRO A 164 25.14 -4.80 -26.57
CA PRO A 164 25.39 -5.65 -27.72
C PRO A 164 24.23 -5.66 -28.72
N ALA A 165 24.55 -5.93 -30.00
CA ALA A 165 23.53 -6.23 -30.99
C ALA A 165 23.00 -7.66 -30.72
N ILE A 166 21.69 -7.80 -30.51
CA ILE A 166 21.04 -9.06 -30.17
C ILE A 166 20.00 -9.40 -31.24
N ASN A 167 20.19 -10.49 -31.94
CA ASN A 167 19.30 -11.03 -32.98
C ASN A 167 18.76 -12.41 -32.61
N SER A 168 19.47 -13.11 -31.72
CA SER A 168 19.12 -14.43 -31.19
C SER A 168 19.52 -14.58 -29.73
N THR A 169 19.04 -15.62 -29.05
CA THR A 169 19.49 -15.95 -27.69
C THR A 169 20.96 -16.30 -27.60
N ASP A 170 21.55 -16.78 -28.71
CA ASP A 170 22.97 -17.15 -28.78
C ASP A 170 23.90 -15.93 -28.71
N ASP A 171 23.41 -14.76 -29.12
CA ASP A 171 24.17 -13.50 -29.04
C ASP A 171 24.39 -13.04 -27.57
N LEU A 172 23.69 -13.68 -26.62
CA LEU A 172 23.94 -13.49 -25.19
C LEU A 172 25.16 -14.30 -24.69
N SER A 173 25.71 -15.21 -25.48
CA SER A 173 26.89 -16.01 -25.11
C SER A 173 28.07 -15.12 -24.73
N GLY A 174 28.54 -15.25 -23.47
CA GLY A 174 29.63 -14.45 -22.91
C GLY A 174 29.26 -12.99 -22.57
N GLN A 175 27.99 -12.59 -22.75
CA GLN A 175 27.52 -11.25 -22.35
C GLN A 175 27.11 -11.24 -20.89
N GLU A 176 27.21 -10.06 -20.25
CA GLU A 176 26.71 -9.80 -18.91
C GLU A 176 25.22 -9.48 -18.97
N VAL A 177 24.42 -10.17 -18.15
CA VAL A 177 23.00 -9.87 -17.96
C VAL A 177 22.71 -9.64 -16.49
N PHE A 178 22.20 -8.46 -16.17
CA PHE A 178 21.88 -8.03 -14.82
C PHE A 178 20.45 -8.44 -14.45
N VAL A 179 20.29 -9.27 -13.40
CA VAL A 179 19.01 -9.90 -13.09
C VAL A 179 18.91 -10.27 -11.60
N ARG A 180 17.69 -10.20 -11.02
CA ARG A 180 17.45 -10.70 -9.66
C ARG A 180 17.43 -12.23 -9.64
N GLU A 181 17.99 -12.81 -8.61
CA GLU A 181 18.06 -14.27 -8.41
C GLU A 181 16.69 -14.91 -8.25
N SER A 182 15.74 -14.25 -7.56
CA SER A 182 14.38 -14.71 -7.34
C SER A 182 13.46 -14.67 -8.59
N SER A 183 13.91 -14.01 -9.66
CA SER A 183 13.09 -13.81 -10.88
C SER A 183 12.98 -15.04 -11.74
N SER A 184 11.88 -15.18 -12.52
CA SER A 184 11.77 -16.19 -13.58
C SER A 184 12.80 -15.95 -14.69
N TYR A 185 13.25 -14.73 -14.88
CA TYR A 185 14.30 -14.38 -15.83
C TYR A 185 15.63 -15.05 -15.51
N HIS A 186 15.98 -15.14 -14.22
CA HIS A 186 17.16 -15.88 -13.76
C HIS A 186 17.04 -17.38 -14.10
N GLN A 187 15.87 -17.98 -13.82
CA GLN A 187 15.61 -19.39 -14.21
C GLN A 187 15.78 -19.61 -15.71
N SER A 188 15.25 -18.68 -16.53
CA SER A 188 15.38 -18.74 -17.99
C SER A 188 16.84 -18.59 -18.48
N LEU A 189 17.64 -17.76 -17.80
CA LEU A 189 19.07 -17.61 -18.10
C LEU A 189 19.88 -18.87 -17.72
N VAL A 190 19.56 -19.48 -16.59
CA VAL A 190 20.19 -20.77 -16.19
C VAL A 190 19.90 -21.85 -17.22
N ALA A 191 18.63 -21.99 -17.66
CA ALA A 191 18.26 -22.94 -18.69
C ALA A 191 18.93 -22.64 -20.06
N LEU A 192 19.07 -21.34 -20.40
CA LEU A 192 19.84 -20.94 -21.60
C LEU A 192 21.30 -21.37 -21.48
N ASN A 193 21.94 -21.17 -20.32
CA ASN A 193 23.33 -21.54 -20.08
C ASN A 193 23.57 -23.05 -20.24
N GLU A 194 22.64 -23.88 -19.78
CA GLU A 194 22.68 -25.33 -20.02
C GLU A 194 22.64 -25.64 -21.51
N SER A 195 21.76 -24.99 -22.26
CA SER A 195 21.67 -25.16 -23.73
C SER A 195 22.91 -24.65 -24.44
N LEU A 196 23.49 -23.50 -24.05
CA LEU A 196 24.73 -22.97 -24.62
C LEU A 196 25.90 -23.91 -24.38
N ALA A 197 26.03 -24.46 -23.17
CA ALA A 197 27.07 -25.43 -22.83
C ALA A 197 27.02 -26.70 -23.68
N GLN A 198 25.81 -27.26 -23.92
CA GLN A 198 25.60 -28.43 -24.79
C GLN A 198 26.06 -28.16 -26.22
N ARG A 199 26.06 -26.90 -26.68
CA ARG A 199 26.48 -26.47 -28.01
C ARG A 199 27.91 -25.93 -28.05
N GLY A 200 28.66 -26.04 -26.95
CA GLY A 200 30.05 -25.56 -26.85
C GLY A 200 30.22 -24.03 -26.84
N LEU A 201 29.15 -23.28 -26.59
CA LEU A 201 29.16 -21.83 -26.50
C LEU A 201 29.46 -21.38 -25.06
N LYS A 202 29.99 -20.15 -24.90
CA LYS A 202 30.23 -19.58 -23.57
C LYS A 202 28.91 -19.33 -22.86
N PRO A 203 28.84 -19.54 -21.53
CA PRO A 203 27.66 -19.20 -20.77
C PRO A 203 27.45 -17.67 -20.74
N VAL A 204 26.22 -17.26 -20.59
CA VAL A 204 25.85 -15.88 -20.19
C VAL A 204 26.43 -15.61 -18.82
N VAL A 205 27.06 -14.47 -18.62
CA VAL A 205 27.53 -14.03 -17.31
C VAL A 205 26.33 -13.42 -16.56
N ILE A 206 25.75 -14.18 -15.65
CA ILE A 206 24.62 -13.75 -14.84
C ILE A 206 25.14 -12.87 -13.69
N VAL A 207 24.79 -11.58 -13.69
CA VAL A 207 25.19 -10.64 -12.66
C VAL A 207 24.00 -10.40 -11.73
N PRO A 208 24.10 -10.75 -10.43
CA PRO A 208 22.99 -10.63 -9.49
C PRO A 208 22.66 -9.16 -9.22
N ALA A 209 21.38 -8.83 -9.35
CA ALA A 209 20.82 -7.55 -8.91
C ALA A 209 20.26 -7.67 -7.49
N PRO A 210 20.31 -6.61 -6.67
CA PRO A 210 19.62 -6.58 -5.38
C PRO A 210 18.12 -6.90 -5.53
N GLU A 211 17.58 -7.70 -4.60
CA GLU A 211 16.17 -8.15 -4.66
C GLU A 211 15.17 -7.01 -4.46
N GLU A 212 15.58 -5.93 -3.83
CA GLU A 212 14.80 -4.71 -3.64
C GLU A 212 14.66 -3.87 -4.92
N PHE A 213 15.46 -4.16 -5.96
CA PHE A 213 15.31 -3.49 -7.25
C PHE A 213 14.15 -4.09 -8.03
N GLU A 214 13.30 -3.22 -8.56
CA GLU A 214 12.22 -3.61 -9.45
C GLU A 214 12.67 -3.58 -10.92
N ASP A 215 11.88 -4.18 -11.80
CA ASP A 215 12.18 -4.21 -13.25
C ASP A 215 12.36 -2.78 -13.81
N GLU A 216 11.63 -1.80 -13.25
CA GLU A 216 11.78 -0.39 -13.63
C GLU A 216 13.15 0.19 -13.22
N ASP A 217 13.71 -0.23 -12.09
CA ASP A 217 15.03 0.21 -11.66
C ASP A 217 16.12 -0.36 -12.59
N LEU A 218 15.98 -1.64 -12.96
CA LEU A 218 16.90 -2.31 -13.90
C LEU A 218 16.82 -1.68 -15.28
N LEU A 219 15.62 -1.32 -15.75
CA LEU A 219 15.42 -0.62 -17.01
C LEU A 219 15.97 0.82 -16.98
N GLU A 220 15.84 1.54 -15.87
CA GLU A 220 16.47 2.86 -15.69
C GLU A 220 18.01 2.75 -15.72
N MET A 221 18.57 1.71 -15.07
CA MET A 221 20.02 1.44 -15.12
C MET A 221 20.49 1.09 -16.54
N ALA A 222 19.73 0.26 -17.25
CA ALA A 222 20.03 -0.04 -18.65
C ALA A 222 19.94 1.20 -19.53
N GLY A 223 18.87 1.98 -19.42
CA GLY A 223 18.65 3.19 -20.20
C GLY A 223 19.68 4.31 -19.96
N SER A 224 20.32 4.33 -18.77
CA SER A 224 21.44 5.23 -18.45
C SER A 224 22.80 4.67 -18.88
N GLY A 225 22.88 3.45 -19.39
CA GLY A 225 24.13 2.77 -19.78
C GLY A 225 24.94 2.21 -18.60
N LEU A 226 24.39 2.23 -17.38
CA LEU A 226 25.07 1.68 -16.19
C LEU A 226 25.16 0.14 -16.27
N VAL A 227 24.14 -0.51 -16.80
CA VAL A 227 24.15 -1.92 -17.20
C VAL A 227 23.81 -2.02 -18.68
N LYS A 228 24.32 -3.05 -19.38
CA LYS A 228 24.15 -3.15 -20.81
C LYS A 228 22.93 -3.94 -21.23
N THR A 229 22.60 -5.01 -20.47
CA THR A 229 21.57 -5.97 -20.85
C THR A 229 20.77 -6.39 -19.62
N VAL A 230 19.45 -6.40 -19.77
CA VAL A 230 18.48 -6.92 -18.79
C VAL A 230 17.42 -7.75 -19.49
N ILE A 231 16.73 -8.62 -18.74
CA ILE A 231 15.59 -9.38 -19.21
C ILE A 231 14.37 -8.93 -18.46
N VAL A 232 13.28 -8.67 -19.17
CA VAL A 232 11.98 -8.29 -18.57
C VAL A 232 10.81 -8.80 -19.42
N ASP A 233 9.64 -8.86 -18.82
CA ASP A 233 8.40 -9.18 -19.54
C ASP A 233 8.12 -8.16 -20.64
N ASN A 234 7.70 -8.60 -21.80
CA ASN A 234 7.44 -7.79 -22.98
C ASN A 234 6.50 -6.61 -22.70
N HIS A 235 5.40 -6.80 -21.97
CA HIS A 235 4.45 -5.73 -21.64
C HIS A 235 5.07 -4.61 -20.78
N LYS A 236 6.00 -4.97 -19.87
CA LYS A 236 6.77 -4.00 -19.08
C LYS A 236 7.80 -3.28 -19.95
N ALA A 237 8.52 -4.05 -20.79
CA ALA A 237 9.51 -3.48 -21.71
C ALA A 237 8.89 -2.42 -22.64
N PHE A 238 7.74 -2.74 -23.27
CA PHE A 238 7.01 -1.80 -24.13
C PHE A 238 6.49 -0.56 -23.39
N PHE A 239 6.07 -0.72 -22.13
CA PHE A 239 5.65 0.41 -21.31
C PHE A 239 6.83 1.33 -21.01
N TRP A 240 7.93 0.77 -20.48
CA TRP A 240 9.07 1.54 -20.02
C TRP A 240 9.90 2.14 -21.15
N GLN A 241 9.97 1.53 -22.34
CA GLN A 241 10.61 2.14 -23.51
C GLN A 241 9.98 3.50 -23.85
N ARG A 242 8.68 3.66 -23.70
CA ARG A 242 7.99 4.95 -23.91
C ARG A 242 8.33 6.00 -22.84
N VAL A 243 8.83 5.57 -21.70
CA VAL A 243 9.31 6.42 -20.59
C VAL A 243 10.80 6.70 -20.75
N ILE A 244 11.57 5.68 -21.15
CA ILE A 244 13.03 5.68 -21.30
C ILE A 244 13.38 5.37 -22.76
N PRO A 245 13.37 6.36 -23.66
CA PRO A 245 13.57 6.14 -25.11
C PRO A 245 14.94 5.59 -25.50
N SER A 246 15.94 5.65 -24.61
CA SER A 246 17.29 5.11 -24.82
C SER A 246 17.36 3.58 -24.78
N LEU A 247 16.28 2.89 -24.37
CA LEU A 247 16.21 1.43 -24.37
C LEU A 247 15.97 0.89 -25.77
N THR A 248 16.70 -0.18 -26.12
CA THR A 248 16.47 -0.97 -27.31
C THR A 248 15.82 -2.30 -26.91
N LEU A 249 14.63 -2.57 -27.42
CA LEU A 249 13.92 -3.81 -27.19
C LEU A 249 14.26 -4.84 -28.28
N HIS A 250 14.37 -6.11 -27.90
CA HIS A 250 14.58 -7.24 -28.83
C HIS A 250 13.36 -8.20 -28.72
N PRO A 251 12.16 -7.81 -29.22
CA PRO A 251 10.92 -8.53 -28.98
C PRO A 251 10.86 -9.92 -29.62
N THR A 252 11.70 -10.19 -30.62
CA THR A 252 11.82 -11.50 -31.27
C THR A 252 12.76 -12.45 -30.52
N VAL A 253 13.57 -11.90 -29.60
CA VAL A 253 14.54 -12.65 -28.80
C VAL A 253 14.01 -12.79 -27.38
N ALA A 254 13.31 -13.91 -27.17
CA ALA A 254 12.69 -14.23 -25.88
C ALA A 254 13.30 -15.50 -25.29
N LEU A 255 13.65 -15.44 -24.00
CA LEU A 255 14.17 -16.58 -23.25
C LEU A 255 13.04 -17.54 -22.85
N ARG A 256 11.87 -16.99 -22.60
CA ARG A 256 10.62 -17.73 -22.35
C ARG A 256 9.51 -17.11 -23.17
N LYS A 257 8.63 -17.92 -23.74
CA LYS A 257 7.50 -17.45 -24.56
C LYS A 257 6.19 -17.95 -24.00
N GLY A 258 5.15 -17.15 -24.16
CA GLY A 258 3.77 -17.52 -23.88
C GLY A 258 3.48 -17.86 -22.43
N ALA A 259 4.21 -17.26 -21.48
CA ALA A 259 4.00 -17.50 -20.06
C ALA A 259 2.73 -16.84 -19.54
N ASP A 260 2.17 -17.38 -18.46
CA ASP A 260 1.05 -16.83 -17.73
C ASP A 260 1.54 -16.06 -16.48
N ILE A 261 0.90 -14.94 -16.19
CA ILE A 261 1.09 -14.17 -14.96
C ILE A 261 -0.15 -14.37 -14.08
N ALA A 262 0.05 -14.86 -12.86
CA ALA A 262 -1.04 -15.18 -11.95
C ALA A 262 -0.75 -14.76 -10.50
N TRP A 263 -1.80 -14.75 -9.69
CA TRP A 263 -1.70 -14.56 -8.25
C TRP A 263 -1.43 -15.90 -7.57
N ALA A 264 -0.54 -15.89 -6.61
CA ALA A 264 -0.21 -17.10 -5.86
C ALA A 264 -0.93 -17.13 -4.51
N VAL A 265 -1.25 -18.35 -4.06
CA VAL A 265 -1.80 -18.67 -2.75
C VAL A 265 -1.05 -19.89 -2.18
N ARG A 266 -1.13 -20.13 -0.86
CA ARG A 266 -0.61 -21.37 -0.28
C ARG A 266 -1.34 -22.59 -0.83
N LYS A 267 -0.67 -23.75 -0.88
CA LYS A 267 -1.27 -25.01 -1.35
C LYS A 267 -2.43 -25.49 -0.49
N ASP A 268 -2.45 -25.13 0.79
CA ASP A 268 -3.51 -25.48 1.75
C ASP A 268 -4.65 -24.45 1.81
N SER A 269 -4.83 -23.65 0.75
CA SER A 269 -5.85 -22.61 0.68
C SER A 269 -6.82 -22.78 -0.51
N PRO A 270 -7.48 -23.96 -0.66
CA PRO A 270 -8.33 -24.26 -1.82
C PRO A 270 -9.57 -23.35 -1.90
N LYS A 271 -10.16 -22.94 -0.78
CA LYS A 271 -11.35 -22.07 -0.77
C LYS A 271 -10.97 -20.66 -1.23
N LEU A 272 -9.84 -20.13 -0.77
CA LEU A 272 -9.32 -18.85 -1.25
C LEU A 272 -9.05 -18.91 -2.75
N LYS A 273 -8.35 -19.94 -3.24
CA LYS A 273 -8.10 -20.14 -4.67
C LYS A 273 -9.39 -20.17 -5.49
N ALA A 274 -10.39 -20.90 -5.05
CA ALA A 274 -11.69 -20.96 -5.70
C ALA A 274 -12.39 -19.61 -5.74
N ALA A 275 -12.32 -18.82 -4.64
CA ALA A 275 -12.88 -17.47 -4.59
C ALA A 275 -12.15 -16.51 -5.53
N LEU A 276 -10.82 -16.61 -5.63
CA LEU A 276 -10.02 -15.83 -6.58
C LEU A 276 -10.36 -16.18 -8.03
N ASN A 277 -10.48 -17.46 -8.37
CA ASN A 277 -10.85 -17.88 -9.72
C ASN A 277 -12.26 -17.41 -10.10
N LYS A 278 -13.22 -17.48 -9.16
CA LYS A 278 -14.55 -16.90 -9.36
C LYS A 278 -14.51 -15.38 -9.59
N PHE A 279 -13.64 -14.67 -8.87
CA PHE A 279 -13.41 -13.25 -9.08
C PHE A 279 -12.79 -12.97 -10.46
N LEU A 280 -11.74 -13.72 -10.84
CA LEU A 280 -11.01 -13.56 -12.09
C LEU A 280 -11.84 -13.93 -13.31
N ALA A 281 -12.72 -14.91 -13.23
CA ALA A 281 -13.68 -15.24 -14.28
C ALA A 281 -14.56 -14.03 -14.65
N LYS A 282 -14.84 -13.13 -13.71
CA LYS A 282 -15.65 -11.93 -13.92
C LYS A 282 -14.82 -10.69 -14.19
N ASN A 283 -13.64 -10.55 -13.57
CA ASN A 283 -12.81 -9.35 -13.55
C ASN A 283 -11.41 -9.58 -14.16
N GLY A 284 -11.14 -10.75 -14.73
CA GLY A 284 -9.88 -11.11 -15.39
C GLY A 284 -9.74 -10.55 -16.81
N LEU A 285 -8.79 -11.08 -17.55
CA LEU A 285 -8.21 -10.63 -18.83
C LEU A 285 -9.17 -9.90 -19.79
N ASP A 286 -10.34 -10.46 -20.07
CA ASP A 286 -11.28 -9.92 -21.06
C ASP A 286 -12.32 -8.97 -20.49
N SER A 287 -12.27 -8.72 -19.17
CA SER A 287 -13.23 -7.85 -18.52
C SER A 287 -12.95 -6.38 -18.80
N LEU A 288 -14.02 -5.55 -18.72
CA LEU A 288 -13.87 -4.10 -18.79
C LEU A 288 -12.95 -3.58 -17.68
N ASN A 289 -13.06 -4.13 -16.47
CA ASN A 289 -12.26 -3.71 -15.33
C ASN A 289 -10.77 -3.97 -15.57
N ALA A 290 -10.40 -5.16 -16.03
CA ALA A 290 -9.02 -5.48 -16.34
C ALA A 290 -8.46 -4.56 -17.44
N ARG A 291 -9.22 -4.33 -18.53
CA ARG A 291 -8.82 -3.41 -19.60
C ARG A 291 -8.61 -1.96 -19.11
N LEU A 292 -9.48 -1.47 -18.22
CA LEU A 292 -9.33 -0.14 -17.63
C LEU A 292 -8.09 -0.03 -16.73
N ILE A 293 -7.82 -1.05 -15.91
CA ILE A 293 -6.62 -1.11 -15.06
C ILE A 293 -5.37 -1.18 -15.94
N PHE A 294 -5.34 -2.08 -16.93
CA PHE A 294 -4.22 -2.22 -17.86
C PHE A 294 -3.94 -0.90 -18.61
N ARG A 295 -4.99 -0.27 -19.15
CA ARG A 295 -4.88 1.02 -19.82
C ARG A 295 -4.31 2.11 -18.90
N ARG A 296 -4.74 2.13 -17.64
CA ARG A 296 -4.32 3.15 -16.67
C ARG A 296 -2.84 3.04 -16.32
N TYR A 297 -2.32 1.83 -16.11
CA TYR A 297 -0.99 1.60 -15.52
C TYR A 297 0.04 1.01 -16.48
N LEU A 298 -0.36 0.38 -17.57
CA LEU A 298 0.53 -0.28 -18.52
C LEU A 298 0.45 0.28 -19.95
N LEU A 299 -0.52 1.18 -20.24
CA LEU A 299 -0.59 1.91 -21.51
C LEU A 299 -0.40 3.42 -21.34
N ASN A 300 -0.84 4.01 -20.26
CA ASN A 300 -0.71 5.45 -20.02
C ASN A 300 0.59 5.75 -19.25
N THR A 301 1.52 6.48 -19.87
CA THR A 301 2.81 6.87 -19.25
C THR A 301 2.75 8.25 -18.57
N GLN A 302 1.65 8.97 -18.67
CA GLN A 302 1.53 10.34 -18.14
C GLN A 302 1.76 10.42 -16.63
N TYR A 303 1.25 9.45 -15.87
CA TYR A 303 1.41 9.43 -14.42
C TYR A 303 2.86 9.23 -13.96
N VAL A 304 3.71 8.65 -14.83
CA VAL A 304 5.15 8.48 -14.57
C VAL A 304 5.96 9.68 -15.07
N LYS A 305 5.55 10.28 -16.21
CA LYS A 305 6.26 11.37 -16.88
C LYS A 305 5.90 12.78 -16.40
N SER A 306 4.80 12.93 -15.65
CA SER A 306 4.19 14.23 -15.40
C SER A 306 5.12 15.15 -14.59
N ALA A 307 5.59 16.24 -15.21
CA ALA A 307 6.26 17.36 -14.53
C ALA A 307 5.35 18.07 -13.50
N THR A 308 4.03 17.96 -13.67
CA THR A 308 3.02 18.37 -12.67
C THR A 308 3.18 17.56 -11.38
N ALA A 309 3.72 16.34 -11.46
CA ALA A 309 4.06 15.53 -10.29
C ALA A 309 5.04 16.26 -9.36
N GLU A 310 5.93 17.10 -9.88
CA GLU A 310 6.93 17.80 -9.04
C GLU A 310 6.27 18.92 -8.21
N ALA A 311 5.42 19.74 -8.79
CA ALA A 311 4.67 20.78 -8.07
C ALA A 311 3.68 20.15 -7.07
N GLU A 312 3.01 19.06 -7.46
CA GLU A 312 2.11 18.31 -6.59
C GLU A 312 2.86 17.56 -5.48
N MET A 313 4.02 16.99 -5.78
CA MET A 313 4.90 16.40 -4.79
C MET A 313 5.45 17.46 -3.81
N LYS A 314 5.72 18.67 -4.26
CA LYS A 314 6.10 19.78 -3.37
C LYS A 314 4.96 20.15 -2.42
N ARG A 315 3.72 20.23 -2.91
CA ARG A 315 2.52 20.45 -2.07
C ARG A 315 2.32 19.31 -1.07
N PHE A 316 2.40 18.06 -1.53
CA PHE A 316 2.28 16.89 -0.66
C PHE A 316 3.36 16.87 0.44
N ARG A 317 4.63 17.17 0.08
CA ARG A 317 5.72 17.27 1.06
C ARG A 317 5.47 18.37 2.10
N ALA A 318 4.87 19.50 1.70
CA ALA A 318 4.49 20.54 2.64
C ALA A 318 3.42 20.06 3.63
N LEU A 319 2.37 19.35 3.17
CA LEU A 319 1.36 18.76 4.04
C LEU A 319 1.98 17.74 5.00
N VAL A 320 2.85 16.85 4.52
CA VAL A 320 3.59 15.90 5.36
C VAL A 320 4.42 16.63 6.42
N GLY A 321 5.03 17.77 6.07
CA GLY A 321 5.74 18.64 7.02
C GLY A 321 4.83 19.11 8.17
N TYR A 322 3.63 19.59 7.86
CA TYR A 322 2.66 20.03 8.88
C TYR A 322 2.18 18.86 9.74
N PHE A 323 1.86 17.70 9.13
CA PHE A 323 1.49 16.50 9.88
C PHE A 323 2.59 16.11 10.87
N ARG A 324 3.86 16.05 10.44
CA ARG A 324 4.99 15.72 11.31
C ARG A 324 5.16 16.72 12.44
N THR A 325 5.15 18.01 12.13
CA THR A 325 5.34 19.07 13.11
C THR A 325 4.29 19.02 14.22
N TYR A 326 3.01 18.98 13.84
CA TYR A 326 1.94 19.02 14.82
C TYR A 326 1.69 17.67 15.51
N SER A 327 1.89 16.54 14.83
CA SER A 327 1.83 15.24 15.48
C SER A 327 2.93 15.06 16.53
N THR A 328 4.15 15.49 16.24
CA THR A 328 5.24 15.52 17.25
C THR A 328 4.88 16.40 18.44
N LYS A 329 4.32 17.60 18.19
CA LYS A 329 3.88 18.52 19.24
C LYS A 329 2.85 17.92 20.20
N TYR A 330 1.96 17.09 19.69
CA TYR A 330 0.86 16.47 20.43
C TYR A 330 1.08 14.98 20.76
N ASN A 331 2.29 14.47 20.57
CA ASN A 331 2.67 13.08 20.84
C ASN A 331 1.75 12.06 20.13
N LEU A 332 1.47 12.28 18.84
CA LEU A 332 0.68 11.39 17.98
C LEU A 332 1.52 10.91 16.80
N ASP A 333 1.16 9.78 16.22
CA ASP A 333 1.77 9.29 14.98
C ASP A 333 1.31 10.13 13.79
N TRP A 334 2.27 10.73 13.06
CA TRP A 334 1.95 11.61 11.93
C TRP A 334 1.35 10.86 10.73
N MET A 335 1.70 9.58 10.52
CA MET A 335 1.12 8.78 9.44
C MET A 335 -0.34 8.43 9.74
N LEU A 336 -0.66 8.19 11.00
CA LEU A 336 -2.02 7.94 11.44
C LEU A 336 -2.88 9.20 11.27
N MET A 337 -2.34 10.38 11.59
CA MET A 337 -3.01 11.65 11.35
C MET A 337 -3.16 11.98 9.86
N ALA A 338 -2.15 11.65 9.05
CA ALA A 338 -2.23 11.79 7.60
C ALA A 338 -3.27 10.83 6.99
N ALA A 339 -3.40 9.60 7.51
CA ALA A 339 -4.42 8.65 7.10
C ALA A 339 -5.84 9.18 7.42
N GLN A 340 -6.04 9.84 8.57
CA GLN A 340 -7.30 10.52 8.88
C GLN A 340 -7.56 11.66 7.88
N GLY A 341 -6.62 12.55 7.66
CA GLY A 341 -6.77 13.65 6.69
C GLY A 341 -7.06 13.14 5.26
N TYR A 342 -6.51 11.97 4.91
CA TYR A 342 -6.85 11.32 3.66
C TYR A 342 -8.30 10.79 3.66
N GLN A 343 -8.76 10.18 4.75
CA GLN A 343 -10.15 9.73 4.88
C GLN A 343 -11.14 10.92 4.81
N GLU A 344 -10.78 12.06 5.41
CA GLU A 344 -11.64 13.25 5.46
C GLU A 344 -11.82 13.94 4.10
N SER A 345 -10.73 14.14 3.36
CA SER A 345 -10.76 15.02 2.19
C SER A 345 -9.89 14.55 1.02
N ARG A 346 -9.24 13.40 1.07
CA ARG A 346 -8.15 13.00 0.18
C ARG A 346 -6.98 14.00 0.20
N LEU A 347 -6.68 14.55 1.37
CA LEU A 347 -5.68 15.60 1.60
C LEU A 347 -5.94 16.89 0.79
N ASN A 348 -7.19 17.21 0.51
CA ASN A 348 -7.58 18.37 -0.28
C ASN A 348 -8.00 19.55 0.60
N GLN A 349 -7.17 20.60 0.65
CA GLN A 349 -7.49 21.81 1.43
C GLN A 349 -8.71 22.57 0.89
N GLN A 350 -9.08 22.40 -0.38
CA GLN A 350 -10.24 23.06 -0.96
C GLN A 350 -11.56 22.30 -0.73
N ALA A 351 -11.49 21.13 -0.09
CA ALA A 351 -12.67 20.35 0.21
C ALA A 351 -13.60 21.07 1.19
N LYS A 352 -14.90 21.04 0.89
CA LYS A 352 -15.97 21.55 1.76
C LYS A 352 -17.08 20.51 1.84
N SER A 353 -17.53 20.19 3.04
CA SER A 353 -18.69 19.36 3.25
C SER A 353 -19.99 20.17 3.11
N HIS A 354 -21.10 19.50 2.91
CA HIS A 354 -22.43 20.13 2.84
C HIS A 354 -22.87 20.75 4.18
N VAL A 355 -22.28 20.33 5.30
CA VAL A 355 -22.52 20.88 6.63
C VAL A 355 -21.55 22.00 7.02
N GLY A 356 -20.61 22.38 6.14
CA GLY A 356 -19.71 23.50 6.34
C GLY A 356 -18.34 23.17 6.89
N ALA A 357 -17.99 21.88 7.07
CA ALA A 357 -16.63 21.49 7.42
C ALA A 357 -15.67 21.75 6.24
N ILE A 358 -14.46 22.17 6.49
CA ILE A 358 -13.50 22.61 5.46
C ILE A 358 -12.12 21.99 5.64
N GLY A 359 -11.41 21.87 4.51
CA GLY A 359 -9.98 21.60 4.43
C GLY A 359 -9.60 20.13 4.59
N VAL A 360 -8.30 19.93 4.74
CA VAL A 360 -7.66 18.60 4.83
C VAL A 360 -8.30 17.71 5.90
N MET A 361 -8.55 18.29 7.08
CA MET A 361 -9.08 17.58 8.25
C MET A 361 -10.58 17.80 8.46
N GLN A 362 -11.28 18.43 7.52
CA GLN A 362 -12.73 18.68 7.58
C GLN A 362 -13.18 19.27 8.92
N ILE A 363 -12.58 20.41 9.33
CA ILE A 363 -12.88 21.07 10.59
C ILE A 363 -14.01 22.08 10.40
N MET A 364 -14.93 22.11 11.37
CA MET A 364 -15.95 23.17 11.43
C MET A 364 -15.32 24.51 11.81
N PRO A 365 -15.76 25.64 11.21
CA PRO A 365 -15.22 26.96 11.51
C PRO A 365 -15.26 27.33 13.00
N GLU A 366 -16.32 26.96 13.71
CA GLU A 366 -16.46 27.17 15.14
C GLU A 366 -15.41 26.38 15.93
N THR A 367 -15.24 25.09 15.61
CA THR A 367 -14.20 24.24 16.22
C THR A 367 -12.81 24.84 16.01
N GLY A 368 -12.51 25.35 14.80
CA GLY A 368 -11.23 26.03 14.53
C GLY A 368 -10.99 27.25 15.39
N LYS A 369 -12.03 28.05 15.66
CA LYS A 369 -11.97 29.21 16.57
C LYS A 369 -11.71 28.79 18.02
N ASP A 370 -12.45 27.83 18.52
CA ASP A 370 -12.34 27.29 19.88
C ASP A 370 -10.94 26.72 20.15
N LEU A 371 -10.39 26.05 19.16
CA LEU A 371 -9.04 25.49 19.22
C LEU A 371 -7.93 26.53 19.10
N LYS A 372 -8.25 27.77 18.70
CA LYS A 372 -7.29 28.92 18.57
C LYS A 372 -6.10 28.55 17.67
N VAL A 373 -6.38 27.92 16.51
CA VAL A 373 -5.33 27.46 15.57
C VAL A 373 -5.11 28.41 14.38
N GLY A 374 -5.83 29.52 14.35
CA GLY A 374 -5.76 30.51 13.28
C GLY A 374 -6.75 30.21 12.15
N ASP A 375 -6.41 30.67 10.96
CA ASP A 375 -7.28 30.59 9.77
C ASP A 375 -7.27 29.17 9.17
N ILE A 376 -8.30 28.38 9.47
CA ILE A 376 -8.43 26.99 8.99
C ILE A 376 -8.70 26.84 7.48
N THR A 377 -8.84 27.95 6.75
CA THR A 377 -8.82 27.91 5.28
C THR A 377 -7.42 27.65 4.72
N LYS A 378 -6.38 27.80 5.57
CA LYS A 378 -5.00 27.44 5.26
C LYS A 378 -4.69 26.03 5.75
N ALA A 379 -3.97 25.26 4.91
CA ALA A 379 -3.68 23.86 5.18
C ALA A 379 -2.96 23.63 6.52
N GLU A 380 -2.01 24.50 6.87
CA GLU A 380 -1.28 24.40 8.13
C GLU A 380 -2.19 24.51 9.35
N ALA A 381 -3.00 25.57 9.43
CA ALA A 381 -3.94 25.78 10.53
C ALA A 381 -5.01 24.70 10.60
N ASN A 382 -5.45 24.20 9.42
CA ASN A 382 -6.42 23.13 9.32
C ASN A 382 -5.87 21.80 9.86
N ILE A 383 -4.66 21.39 9.45
CA ILE A 383 -3.97 20.19 9.95
C ILE A 383 -3.68 20.33 11.45
N HIS A 384 -3.15 21.48 11.87
CA HIS A 384 -2.95 21.78 13.30
C HIS A 384 -4.24 21.60 14.11
N GLY A 385 -5.35 22.17 13.62
CA GLY A 385 -6.65 22.08 14.29
C GLY A 385 -7.14 20.64 14.42
N GLY A 386 -7.07 19.84 13.35
CA GLY A 386 -7.51 18.43 13.36
C GLY A 386 -6.70 17.60 14.37
N ILE A 387 -5.38 17.71 14.33
CA ILE A 387 -4.48 17.00 15.26
C ILE A 387 -4.70 17.43 16.71
N LYS A 388 -4.83 18.74 16.94
CA LYS A 388 -5.14 19.28 18.28
C LYS A 388 -6.48 18.79 18.81
N TYR A 389 -7.48 18.66 17.94
CA TYR A 389 -8.81 18.17 18.31
C TYR A 389 -8.79 16.67 18.66
N ILE A 390 -8.02 15.85 17.92
CA ILE A 390 -7.80 14.44 18.27
C ILE A 390 -7.12 14.33 19.65
N ARG A 391 -6.07 15.12 19.90
CA ARG A 391 -5.40 15.12 21.21
C ARG A 391 -6.35 15.52 22.32
N PHE A 392 -7.14 16.57 22.12
CA PHE A 392 -8.17 16.99 23.06
C PHE A 392 -9.15 15.85 23.39
N MET A 393 -9.64 15.12 22.37
CA MET A 393 -10.55 14.00 22.63
C MET A 393 -9.91 12.86 23.41
N ILE A 394 -8.63 12.58 23.16
CA ILE A 394 -7.91 11.56 23.92
C ILE A 394 -7.77 12.01 25.38
N ASP A 395 -7.30 13.25 25.62
CA ASP A 395 -7.08 13.79 26.97
C ASP A 395 -8.38 13.86 27.78
N GLU A 396 -9.47 14.29 27.15
CA GLU A 396 -10.74 14.53 27.85
C GLU A 396 -11.54 13.24 28.10
N TYR A 397 -11.45 12.25 27.19
CA TYR A 397 -12.36 11.11 27.22
C TYR A 397 -11.69 9.74 27.39
N TYR A 398 -10.39 9.62 27.13
CA TYR A 398 -9.72 8.33 27.04
C TYR A 398 -8.37 8.23 27.77
N GLU A 399 -7.84 9.34 28.36
CA GLU A 399 -6.52 9.33 29.01
C GLU A 399 -6.47 8.34 30.17
N ASP A 400 -7.48 8.39 31.05
CA ASP A 400 -7.58 7.56 32.25
C ASP A 400 -8.25 6.20 32.03
N GLU A 401 -8.64 5.89 30.78
CA GLU A 401 -9.27 4.60 30.46
C GLU A 401 -8.21 3.50 30.26
N PRO A 402 -8.47 2.26 30.66
CA PRO A 402 -7.53 1.15 30.54
C PRO A 402 -7.45 0.64 29.09
N MET A 403 -6.99 1.49 28.19
CA MET A 403 -6.82 1.25 26.76
C MET A 403 -5.34 1.37 26.39
N ASP A 404 -4.92 0.60 25.38
CA ASP A 404 -3.65 0.87 24.71
C ASP A 404 -3.74 2.15 23.87
N ASP A 405 -2.58 2.68 23.50
CA ASP A 405 -2.47 3.93 22.75
C ASP A 405 -3.19 3.88 21.40
N LEU A 406 -3.17 2.73 20.73
CA LEU A 406 -3.88 2.57 19.45
C LEU A 406 -5.39 2.69 19.66
N ASN A 407 -5.95 1.98 20.64
CA ASN A 407 -7.38 2.04 20.92
C ASN A 407 -7.81 3.45 21.34
N LYS A 408 -7.03 4.17 22.14
CA LYS A 408 -7.30 5.59 22.47
C LYS A 408 -7.52 6.42 21.22
N VAL A 409 -6.64 6.27 20.20
CA VAL A 409 -6.75 7.00 18.94
C VAL A 409 -7.91 6.52 18.08
N LEU A 410 -8.15 5.19 18.01
CA LEU A 410 -9.29 4.65 17.24
C LEU A 410 -10.63 5.14 17.83
N PHE A 411 -10.76 5.20 19.14
CA PHE A 411 -11.93 5.77 19.80
C PHE A 411 -12.04 7.28 19.57
N ALA A 412 -10.93 8.02 19.54
CA ALA A 412 -10.92 9.44 19.18
C ALA A 412 -11.38 9.65 17.73
N PHE A 413 -10.98 8.80 16.78
CA PHE A 413 -11.50 8.84 15.42
C PHE A 413 -13.00 8.56 15.35
N ALA A 414 -13.48 7.54 16.07
CA ALA A 414 -14.90 7.27 16.15
C ALA A 414 -15.67 8.47 16.73
N ALA A 415 -15.12 9.11 17.79
CA ALA A 415 -15.68 10.30 18.40
C ALA A 415 -15.65 11.52 17.47
N TYR A 416 -14.60 11.68 16.67
CA TYR A 416 -14.50 12.71 15.63
C TYR A 416 -15.66 12.61 14.62
N ASN A 417 -16.00 11.38 14.23
CA ASN A 417 -17.03 11.12 13.21
C ASN A 417 -18.47 11.16 13.79
N CYS A 418 -18.72 10.52 14.93
CA CYS A 418 -20.10 10.38 15.45
C CYS A 418 -20.34 11.06 16.82
N GLY A 419 -19.33 11.73 17.36
CA GLY A 419 -19.39 12.45 18.64
C GLY A 419 -19.05 11.57 19.87
N PRO A 420 -18.39 12.15 20.90
CA PRO A 420 -17.90 11.38 22.06
C PRO A 420 -19.03 10.80 22.92
N GLY A 421 -20.17 11.47 23.02
CA GLY A 421 -21.34 10.96 23.74
C GLY A 421 -21.89 9.66 23.13
N ARG A 422 -21.90 9.56 21.80
CA ARG A 422 -22.31 8.36 21.08
C ARG A 422 -21.33 7.20 21.34
N VAL A 423 -20.02 7.46 21.24
CA VAL A 423 -19.00 6.46 21.52
C VAL A 423 -19.10 5.94 22.95
N ARG A 424 -19.32 6.79 23.94
CA ARG A 424 -19.54 6.40 25.34
C ARG A 424 -20.76 5.45 25.47
N GLN A 425 -21.86 5.70 24.75
CA GLN A 425 -23.02 4.83 24.74
C GLN A 425 -22.70 3.46 24.11
N LEU A 426 -21.97 3.43 23.00
CA LEU A 426 -21.55 2.19 22.32
C LEU A 426 -20.64 1.34 23.23
N ARG A 427 -19.70 1.95 23.94
CA ARG A 427 -18.83 1.26 24.91
C ARG A 427 -19.64 0.59 26.04
N ARG A 428 -20.62 1.31 26.60
CA ARG A 428 -21.53 0.73 27.64
C ARG A 428 -22.32 -0.46 27.10
N GLN A 429 -22.81 -0.36 25.86
CA GLN A 429 -23.51 -1.48 25.21
C GLN A 429 -22.59 -2.65 24.91
N ALA A 430 -21.31 -2.40 24.56
CA ALA A 430 -20.33 -3.47 24.36
C ALA A 430 -20.13 -4.25 25.68
N ALA A 431 -19.88 -3.55 26.78
CA ALA A 431 -19.75 -4.18 28.10
C ALA A 431 -20.98 -5.00 28.47
N SER A 432 -22.21 -4.49 28.23
CA SER A 432 -23.46 -5.22 28.52
C SER A 432 -23.67 -6.48 27.66
N ARG A 433 -22.97 -6.59 26.54
CA ARG A 433 -22.99 -7.74 25.62
C ARG A 433 -21.80 -8.70 25.84
N GLY A 434 -20.98 -8.48 26.88
CA GLY A 434 -19.80 -9.29 27.17
C GLY A 434 -18.61 -9.04 26.22
N LEU A 435 -18.61 -7.87 25.52
CA LEU A 435 -17.52 -7.43 24.67
C LEU A 435 -16.64 -6.44 25.45
N ASP A 436 -15.35 -6.34 25.07
CA ASP A 436 -14.43 -5.40 25.70
C ASP A 436 -14.76 -3.96 25.30
N PRO A 437 -15.17 -3.08 26.26
CA PRO A 437 -15.50 -1.69 25.97
C PRO A 437 -14.27 -0.81 25.65
N ASN A 438 -13.06 -1.33 25.85
CA ASN A 438 -11.80 -0.63 25.66
C ASN A 438 -11.07 -1.04 24.38
N VAL A 439 -11.61 -1.95 23.60
CA VAL A 439 -11.10 -2.41 22.32
C VAL A 439 -12.10 -2.07 21.22
N TRP A 440 -11.61 -1.36 20.18
CA TRP A 440 -12.49 -0.96 19.07
C TRP A 440 -12.81 -2.13 18.15
N PHE A 441 -11.80 -2.74 17.51
CA PHE A 441 -12.01 -3.80 16.54
C PHE A 441 -12.58 -5.05 17.18
N ASP A 442 -13.57 -5.65 16.50
CA ASP A 442 -14.31 -6.87 16.93
C ASP A 442 -15.06 -6.77 18.25
N ASN A 443 -14.99 -5.63 18.95
CA ASN A 443 -15.70 -5.37 20.20
C ASN A 443 -16.69 -4.20 20.02
N VAL A 444 -16.30 -2.96 20.31
CA VAL A 444 -17.21 -1.80 20.20
C VAL A 444 -17.63 -1.55 18.75
N GLU A 445 -16.80 -1.88 17.79
CA GLU A 445 -17.10 -1.83 16.36
C GLU A 445 -18.35 -2.69 16.01
N ARG A 446 -18.49 -3.90 16.58
CA ARG A 446 -19.67 -4.77 16.36
C ARG A 446 -20.95 -4.10 16.85
N VAL A 447 -20.87 -3.44 17.99
CA VAL A 447 -21.99 -2.67 18.54
C VAL A 447 -22.29 -1.47 17.65
N ALA A 448 -21.27 -0.72 17.24
CA ALA A 448 -21.42 0.42 16.34
C ALA A 448 -22.09 0.00 15.02
N ALA A 449 -21.64 -1.10 14.41
CA ALA A 449 -22.24 -1.66 13.20
C ALA A 449 -23.74 -1.98 13.36
N SER A 450 -24.15 -2.46 14.54
CA SER A 450 -25.55 -2.86 14.81
C SER A 450 -26.43 -1.67 15.21
N VAL A 451 -25.89 -0.62 15.84
CA VAL A 451 -26.65 0.46 16.45
C VAL A 451 -26.66 1.74 15.61
N ILE A 452 -25.52 2.12 15.02
CA ILE A 452 -25.37 3.36 14.25
C ILE A 452 -25.07 3.12 12.78
N GLY A 453 -24.95 1.86 12.36
CA GLY A 453 -24.72 1.49 10.97
C GLY A 453 -23.25 1.54 10.57
N ARG A 454 -23.01 1.58 9.26
CA ARG A 454 -21.67 1.36 8.69
C ARG A 454 -20.77 2.59 8.65
N GLU A 455 -21.29 3.80 8.81
CA GLU A 455 -20.53 5.03 8.50
C GLU A 455 -19.27 5.14 9.39
N THR A 456 -19.46 5.20 10.72
CA THR A 456 -18.34 5.28 11.67
C THR A 456 -17.44 4.06 11.63
N VAL A 457 -18.01 2.87 11.45
CA VAL A 457 -17.25 1.61 11.31
C VAL A 457 -16.32 1.68 10.10
N THR A 458 -16.87 2.08 8.94
CA THR A 458 -16.09 2.23 7.71
C THR A 458 -15.05 3.34 7.83
N TYR A 459 -15.40 4.45 8.49
CA TYR A 459 -14.51 5.58 8.72
C TYR A 459 -13.24 5.14 9.48
N VAL A 460 -13.40 4.53 10.65
CA VAL A 460 -12.27 4.06 11.47
C VAL A 460 -11.47 2.96 10.75
N SER A 461 -12.17 2.01 10.13
CA SER A 461 -11.54 0.92 9.38
C SER A 461 -10.69 1.41 8.21
N ASN A 462 -11.16 2.43 7.46
CA ASN A 462 -10.41 3.01 6.36
C ASN A 462 -9.16 3.75 6.83
N ILE A 463 -9.28 4.56 7.92
CA ILE A 463 -8.11 5.26 8.47
C ILE A 463 -7.03 4.24 8.88
N TYR A 464 -7.43 3.18 9.58
CA TYR A 464 -6.52 2.12 9.98
C TYR A 464 -5.83 1.46 8.78
N LYS A 465 -6.59 1.13 7.72
CA LYS A 465 -6.07 0.55 6.48
C LYS A 465 -5.05 1.47 5.81
N TYR A 466 -5.35 2.77 5.66
CA TYR A 466 -4.41 3.74 5.08
C TYR A 466 -3.15 3.88 5.93
N TYR A 467 -3.29 3.89 7.24
CA TYR A 467 -2.16 3.97 8.15
C TYR A 467 -1.21 2.78 8.01
N VAL A 468 -1.75 1.55 7.99
CA VAL A 468 -0.96 0.34 7.76
C VAL A 468 -0.22 0.42 6.42
N SER A 469 -0.90 0.81 5.36
CA SER A 469 -0.28 0.99 4.03
C SER A 469 0.87 2.00 4.07
N TYR A 470 0.72 3.13 4.76
CA TYR A 470 1.78 4.15 4.85
C TYR A 470 3.00 3.68 5.63
N LEU A 471 2.79 2.96 6.73
CA LEU A 471 3.87 2.38 7.53
C LEU A 471 4.72 1.40 6.71
N LEU A 472 4.05 0.48 6.02
CA LEU A 472 4.71 -0.58 5.23
C LEU A 472 5.47 0.02 4.04
N VAL A 473 4.84 0.95 3.30
CA VAL A 473 5.48 1.64 2.17
C VAL A 473 6.68 2.47 2.60
N GLN A 474 6.62 3.11 3.77
CA GLN A 474 7.77 3.88 4.26
C GLN A 474 8.97 2.98 4.55
N GLY A 475 8.76 1.81 5.14
CA GLY A 475 9.82 0.82 5.39
C GLY A 475 10.53 0.43 4.10
N GLU A 476 9.78 -0.02 3.09
CA GLU A 476 10.30 -0.40 1.77
C GLU A 476 11.04 0.75 1.06
N TYR A 477 10.44 1.96 1.06
CA TYR A 477 11.05 3.12 0.40
C TYR A 477 12.41 3.49 1.02
N MET A 478 12.53 3.45 2.35
CA MET A 478 13.79 3.77 3.02
C MET A 478 14.87 2.73 2.71
N GLN A 479 14.54 1.45 2.72
CA GLN A 479 15.45 0.37 2.37
C GLN A 479 15.98 0.50 0.95
N ARG A 480 15.10 0.67 -0.04
CA ARG A 480 15.48 0.89 -1.46
C ARG A 480 16.36 2.12 -1.65
N ARG A 481 16.06 3.22 -0.96
CA ARG A 481 16.85 4.47 -1.06
C ARG A 481 18.28 4.28 -0.54
N GLU A 482 18.46 3.58 0.55
CA GLU A 482 19.80 3.31 1.09
C GLU A 482 20.61 2.39 0.16
N LEU A 483 19.98 1.39 -0.43
CA LEU A 483 20.62 0.51 -1.41
C LEU A 483 21.04 1.28 -2.67
N LYS A 484 20.16 2.12 -3.24
CA LYS A 484 20.51 2.97 -4.40
C LYS A 484 21.70 3.88 -4.11
N LYS A 485 21.83 4.44 -2.89
CA LYS A 485 23.01 5.22 -2.49
C LYS A 485 24.28 4.38 -2.45
N LYS A 486 24.23 3.16 -1.92
CA LYS A 486 25.36 2.23 -1.84
C LYS A 486 25.83 1.81 -3.24
N THR A 487 24.88 1.52 -4.15
CA THR A 487 25.17 1.10 -5.53
C THR A 487 25.68 2.26 -6.40
N ALA A 488 25.28 3.51 -6.12
CA ALA A 488 25.73 4.70 -6.84
C ALA A 488 27.06 5.28 -6.33
N ALA A 489 27.57 4.82 -5.19
CA ALA A 489 28.89 5.23 -4.69
C ALA A 489 29.98 4.59 -5.57
N PRO A 490 30.93 5.37 -6.15
CA PRO A 490 32.04 4.81 -6.92
C PRO A 490 32.82 3.87 -5.99
N SER A 491 33.11 2.65 -6.47
CA SER A 491 34.03 1.74 -5.80
C SER A 491 35.32 2.49 -5.54
N ALA A 492 35.75 2.56 -4.27
CA ALA A 492 37.05 3.14 -3.91
C ALA A 492 38.14 2.46 -4.76
N PRO A 493 39.07 3.23 -5.34
CA PRO A 493 40.16 2.64 -6.11
C PRO A 493 40.93 1.69 -5.20
N GLY A 494 40.99 0.43 -5.59
CA GLY A 494 41.73 -0.60 -4.86
C GLY A 494 43.17 -0.15 -4.68
N SER A 495 43.60 -0.12 -3.43
CA SER A 495 45.02 -0.04 -3.07
C SER A 495 45.70 -1.31 -3.57
N HIS A 496 46.48 -1.16 -4.62
CA HIS A 496 47.47 -2.14 -5.03
C HIS A 496 48.67 -2.11 -4.07
#